data_45bdb3aae13ed4c561b206dde1244be1
#
_entry.id   45bdb3aae13ed4c561b206dde1244be1
#
_cell.length_a   1.000
_cell.length_b   1.000
_cell.length_c   1.000
_cell.angle_alpha   90.00
_cell.angle_beta   90.00
_cell.angle_gamma   90.00
#
_symmetry.space_group_name_H-M   'P 1'
#
loop_
_entity.id
_entity.type
_entity.pdbx_description
1 polymer ?
#
loop_
_entity_poly.entity_id
_entity_poly.type
_entity_poly.pdbx_seq_one_letter_code
_entity_poly.pdbx_strand_id
1 'polypeptide(L)'
;MRKALVFTAVAFLLGTTAAFAQDKPVDVNIGGGYTFALSDIRDHLGDGYNVNFGVTFNLSESIGIQGEYSFNGLGRKNVQIPLLPQPKDGTSVPTDFYADMNMQFGDVNLVFRPTMEGKARPYVLAGGGIYYRPVTVTTPGVGYIPGFCDPWWYVCYPGGFVPVENVVGKRSSTDFGMDFGAGVDFTLAENVRLYFEARYHYIWGPEVKTSVAGTDTKKANGQFLPITVGLRF
;
A
#
# COMPACT_ATOMS: atom_id res chain seq x y z
N MET A 1 -29.79 3.78 -0.46
CA MET A 1 -29.84 3.25 0.90
C MET A 1 -28.51 2.67 1.43
N ARG A 2 -27.56 2.21 0.59
CA ARG A 2 -26.25 1.67 1.06
C ARG A 2 -25.25 2.71 1.60
N LYS A 3 -25.34 3.97 1.20
CA LYS A 3 -24.42 5.04 1.66
C LYS A 3 -24.72 5.57 3.08
N ALA A 4 -25.96 5.45 3.54
CA ALA A 4 -26.36 5.88 4.88
C ALA A 4 -25.87 4.93 5.98
N LEU A 5 -25.74 3.64 5.70
CA LEU A 5 -25.33 2.62 6.67
C LEU A 5 -23.85 2.77 7.08
N VAL A 6 -22.98 3.20 6.16
CA VAL A 6 -21.55 3.42 6.46
C VAL A 6 -21.35 4.62 7.37
N PHE A 7 -22.10 5.71 7.17
CA PHE A 7 -22.02 6.90 8.03
C PHE A 7 -22.54 6.63 9.45
N THR A 8 -23.57 5.80 9.59
CA THR A 8 -24.14 5.46 10.90
C THR A 8 -23.20 4.58 11.71
N ALA A 9 -22.48 3.65 11.07
CA ALA A 9 -21.49 2.80 11.74
C ALA A 9 -20.27 3.60 12.25
N VAL A 10 -19.80 4.57 11.48
CA VAL A 10 -18.70 5.47 11.89
C VAL A 10 -19.13 6.39 13.04
N ALA A 11 -20.37 6.91 13.02
CA ALA A 11 -20.91 7.75 14.09
C ALA A 11 -21.14 6.97 15.40
N PHE A 12 -21.50 5.69 15.33
CA PHE A 12 -21.68 4.85 16.51
C PHE A 12 -20.36 4.49 17.20
N LEU A 13 -19.27 4.35 16.44
CA LEU A 13 -17.91 4.13 16.97
C LEU A 13 -17.36 5.37 17.68
N LEU A 14 -17.78 6.57 17.32
CA LEU A 14 -17.34 7.82 17.95
C LEU A 14 -18.13 8.17 19.24
N GLY A 15 -19.28 7.53 19.48
CA GLY A 15 -20.18 7.86 20.59
C GLY A 15 -19.92 7.14 21.92
N THR A 16 -19.04 6.14 21.98
CA THR A 16 -18.84 5.30 23.19
C THR A 16 -17.62 5.67 24.04
N THR A 17 -16.97 6.80 23.81
CA THR A 17 -15.69 7.17 24.45
C THR A 17 -15.82 7.77 25.87
N ALA A 18 -16.96 7.65 26.55
CA ALA A 18 -17.21 8.38 27.81
C ALA A 18 -16.91 7.59 29.12
N ALA A 19 -16.19 6.46 29.09
CA ALA A 19 -16.10 5.61 30.29
C ALA A 19 -14.73 5.08 30.70
N PHE A 20 -13.61 5.57 30.11
CA PHE A 20 -12.30 5.13 30.56
C PHE A 20 -11.47 6.33 31.00
N ALA A 21 -11.17 6.39 32.30
CA ALA A 21 -10.27 7.38 32.91
C ALA A 21 -8.81 7.10 32.52
N GLN A 22 -8.48 7.28 31.24
CA GLN A 22 -7.11 7.29 30.75
C GLN A 22 -6.83 8.64 30.11
N ASP A 23 -5.64 9.17 30.29
CA ASP A 23 -5.22 10.49 29.79
C ASP A 23 -5.41 10.69 28.28
N LYS A 24 -5.46 9.60 27.48
CA LYS A 24 -5.82 9.59 26.05
C LYS A 24 -6.40 8.23 25.64
N PRO A 25 -7.70 8.08 25.53
CA PRO A 25 -8.31 6.81 25.10
C PRO A 25 -8.11 6.51 23.61
N VAL A 26 -7.84 7.55 22.79
CA VAL A 26 -7.71 7.42 21.35
C VAL A 26 -6.51 8.22 20.85
N ASP A 27 -5.69 7.57 20.02
CA ASP A 27 -4.62 8.21 19.25
C ASP A 27 -4.98 8.16 17.77
N VAL A 28 -4.70 9.22 17.03
CA VAL A 28 -4.80 9.28 15.57
C VAL A 28 -3.39 9.42 15.00
N ASN A 29 -3.03 8.61 14.01
CA ASN A 29 -1.74 8.70 13.34
C ASN A 29 -1.89 8.94 11.84
N ILE A 30 -0.98 9.74 11.31
CA ILE A 30 -0.79 9.96 9.88
C ILE A 30 0.70 9.89 9.59
N GLY A 31 1.07 9.19 8.54
CA GLY A 31 2.48 9.03 8.18
C GLY A 31 2.68 8.72 6.72
N GLY A 32 3.95 8.71 6.36
CA GLY A 32 4.40 8.32 5.04
C GLY A 32 5.86 7.90 5.07
N GLY A 33 6.28 7.23 4.03
CA GLY A 33 7.64 6.72 4.00
C GLY A 33 7.97 5.93 2.75
N TYR A 34 8.90 5.03 2.92
CA TYR A 34 9.43 4.22 1.84
C TYR A 34 9.10 2.74 2.07
N THR A 35 8.71 2.04 0.99
CA THR A 35 8.37 0.62 1.03
C THR A 35 9.38 -0.19 0.23
N PHE A 36 10.02 -1.15 0.88
CA PHE A 36 10.90 -2.10 0.26
C PHE A 36 10.12 -3.32 -0.20
N ALA A 37 10.22 -3.65 -1.47
CA ALA A 37 9.73 -4.91 -2.00
C ALA A 37 10.66 -6.05 -1.58
N LEU A 38 10.10 -7.17 -1.10
CA LEU A 38 10.87 -8.32 -0.63
C LEU A 38 10.49 -9.58 -1.41
N SER A 39 11.40 -10.58 -1.38
CA SER A 39 11.16 -11.90 -1.98
C SER A 39 10.68 -11.82 -3.43
N ASP A 40 9.74 -12.65 -3.83
CA ASP A 40 9.21 -12.74 -5.20
C ASP A 40 8.68 -11.40 -5.77
N ILE A 41 8.18 -10.50 -4.91
CA ILE A 41 7.74 -9.17 -5.35
C ILE A 41 8.91 -8.36 -5.91
N ARG A 42 10.07 -8.41 -5.26
CA ARG A 42 11.26 -7.66 -5.67
C ARG A 42 11.77 -8.04 -7.06
N ASP A 43 11.50 -9.26 -7.51
CA ASP A 43 11.90 -9.71 -8.86
C ASP A 43 11.08 -9.03 -9.95
N HIS A 44 9.85 -8.61 -9.64
CA HIS A 44 8.89 -8.08 -10.60
C HIS A 44 8.53 -6.61 -10.41
N LEU A 45 8.65 -6.09 -9.18
CA LEU A 45 8.32 -4.71 -8.82
C LEU A 45 9.50 -4.06 -8.11
N GLY A 46 9.63 -2.75 -8.29
CA GLY A 46 10.60 -1.93 -7.56
C GLY A 46 10.08 -1.53 -6.18
N ASP A 47 10.99 -0.96 -5.40
CA ASP A 47 10.63 -0.29 -4.15
C ASP A 47 9.77 0.94 -4.42
N GLY A 48 9.09 1.44 -3.41
CA GLY A 48 8.17 2.54 -3.59
C GLY A 48 7.93 3.38 -2.34
N TYR A 49 6.78 4.02 -2.29
CA TYR A 49 6.39 4.88 -1.18
C TYR A 49 5.14 4.34 -0.48
N ASN A 50 4.94 4.79 0.76
CA ASN A 50 3.71 4.52 1.49
C ASN A 50 3.14 5.80 2.11
N VAL A 51 1.83 5.78 2.31
CA VAL A 51 1.08 6.76 3.11
C VAL A 51 0.09 5.97 3.94
N ASN A 52 -0.01 6.29 5.23
CA ASN A 52 -0.92 5.62 6.14
C ASN A 52 -1.70 6.60 7.00
N PHE A 53 -2.87 6.14 7.40
CA PHE A 53 -3.74 6.80 8.36
C PHE A 53 -4.31 5.74 9.30
N GLY A 54 -4.20 5.98 10.60
CA GLY A 54 -4.68 5.01 11.59
C GLY A 54 -5.31 5.66 12.82
N VAL A 55 -6.08 4.85 13.52
CA VAL A 55 -6.69 5.19 14.80
C VAL A 55 -6.38 4.06 15.78
N THR A 56 -5.82 4.40 16.93
CA THR A 56 -5.51 3.46 18.00
C THR A 56 -6.41 3.72 19.20
N PHE A 57 -7.13 2.70 19.62
CA PHE A 57 -7.89 2.70 20.88
C PHE A 57 -7.00 2.12 21.97
N ASN A 58 -6.62 2.93 22.96
CA ASN A 58 -5.79 2.51 24.06
C ASN A 58 -6.67 1.80 25.12
N LEU A 59 -6.47 0.51 25.29
CA LEU A 59 -7.18 -0.31 26.28
C LEU A 59 -6.55 -0.18 27.67
N SER A 60 -5.23 0.05 27.71
CA SER A 60 -4.44 0.30 28.89
C SER A 60 -3.24 1.19 28.53
N GLU A 61 -2.44 1.59 29.51
CA GLU A 61 -1.19 2.33 29.26
C GLU A 61 -0.21 1.59 28.32
N SER A 62 -0.28 0.26 28.32
CA SER A 62 0.65 -0.58 27.57
C SER A 62 0.02 -1.26 26.37
N ILE A 63 -1.31 -1.35 26.24
CA ILE A 63 -1.98 -2.13 25.21
C ILE A 63 -3.01 -1.28 24.48
N GLY A 64 -2.97 -1.30 23.15
CA GLY A 64 -3.95 -0.66 22.28
C GLY A 64 -4.35 -1.55 21.10
N ILE A 65 -5.48 -1.25 20.53
CA ILE A 65 -5.94 -1.82 19.24
C ILE A 65 -5.91 -0.71 18.21
N GLN A 66 -5.16 -0.90 17.13
CA GLN A 66 -5.01 0.05 16.04
C GLN A 66 -5.74 -0.48 14.80
N GLY A 67 -6.61 0.35 14.23
CA GLY A 67 -7.11 0.17 12.87
C GLY A 67 -6.36 1.13 11.96
N GLU A 68 -5.82 0.63 10.85
CA GLU A 68 -5.04 1.43 9.91
C GLU A 68 -5.49 1.19 8.47
N TYR A 69 -5.44 2.24 7.68
CA TYR A 69 -5.54 2.19 6.23
C TYR A 69 -4.25 2.69 5.61
N SER A 70 -3.70 1.93 4.69
CA SER A 70 -2.45 2.24 4.01
C SER A 70 -2.58 2.17 2.50
N PHE A 71 -1.87 3.07 1.84
CA PHE A 71 -1.61 3.09 0.42
C PHE A 71 -0.11 2.90 0.17
N ASN A 72 0.25 1.93 -0.68
CA ASN A 72 1.63 1.65 -1.07
C ASN A 72 1.74 1.64 -2.59
N GLY A 73 2.46 2.61 -3.15
CA GLY A 73 2.81 2.66 -4.56
C GLY A 73 4.15 1.97 -4.75
N LEU A 74 4.17 0.72 -5.22
CA LEU A 74 5.40 0.01 -5.56
C LEU A 74 5.88 0.42 -6.95
N GLY A 75 7.18 0.69 -7.04
CA GLY A 75 7.81 1.31 -8.18
C GLY A 75 7.77 0.46 -9.45
N ARG A 76 7.90 1.16 -10.57
CA ARG A 76 7.96 0.58 -11.90
C ARG A 76 9.27 -0.18 -12.09
N LYS A 77 9.19 -1.42 -12.53
CA LYS A 77 10.33 -2.24 -12.92
C LYS A 77 10.15 -2.75 -14.34
N ASN A 78 11.24 -2.79 -15.09
CA ASN A 78 11.26 -3.44 -16.40
C ASN A 78 11.18 -4.95 -16.21
N VAL A 79 10.15 -5.57 -16.73
CA VAL A 79 9.90 -7.00 -16.62
C VAL A 79 10.06 -7.64 -18.00
N GLN A 80 11.00 -8.54 -18.13
CA GLN A 80 11.11 -9.33 -19.35
C GLN A 80 10.05 -10.44 -19.33
N ILE A 81 9.00 -10.26 -20.11
CA ILE A 81 7.97 -11.29 -20.29
C ILE A 81 8.36 -12.09 -21.52
N PRO A 82 8.62 -13.41 -21.39
CA PRO A 82 8.84 -14.25 -22.56
C PRO A 82 7.57 -14.26 -23.41
N LEU A 83 7.65 -13.68 -24.60
CA LEU A 83 6.56 -13.73 -25.59
C LEU A 83 6.40 -15.17 -26.09
N LEU A 84 5.22 -15.72 -25.94
CA LEU A 84 4.85 -17.03 -26.48
C LEU A 84 3.63 -16.88 -27.42
N PRO A 85 3.68 -17.40 -28.64
CA PRO A 85 4.82 -17.99 -29.33
C PRO A 85 5.73 -16.92 -29.93
N GLN A 86 7.01 -17.18 -30.03
CA GLN A 86 7.93 -16.30 -30.78
C GLN A 86 7.51 -16.25 -32.26
N PRO A 87 7.53 -15.06 -32.90
CA PRO A 87 7.31 -14.96 -34.33
C PRO A 87 8.28 -15.87 -35.09
N LYS A 88 7.76 -16.64 -36.04
CA LYS A 88 8.57 -17.63 -36.80
C LYS A 88 9.62 -17.01 -37.72
N ASP A 89 9.56 -15.72 -37.91
CA ASP A 89 10.40 -14.89 -38.81
C ASP A 89 11.64 -14.28 -38.14
N GLY A 90 11.92 -14.67 -36.87
CA GLY A 90 13.14 -14.25 -36.17
C GLY A 90 13.20 -12.76 -35.78
N THR A 91 12.13 -12.00 -36.02
CA THR A 91 12.01 -10.62 -35.55
C THR A 91 11.68 -10.63 -34.06
N SER A 92 12.71 -10.68 -33.22
CA SER A 92 12.55 -10.35 -31.82
C SER A 92 12.28 -8.84 -31.73
N VAL A 93 11.04 -8.47 -31.54
CA VAL A 93 10.71 -7.09 -31.11
C VAL A 93 11.04 -7.03 -29.63
N PRO A 94 12.10 -6.30 -29.23
CA PRO A 94 12.34 -6.07 -27.81
C PRO A 94 11.20 -5.20 -27.30
N THR A 95 10.25 -5.83 -26.65
CA THR A 95 9.12 -5.12 -26.05
C THR A 95 9.42 -4.96 -24.57
N ASP A 96 9.78 -3.76 -24.17
CA ASP A 96 9.91 -3.42 -22.76
C ASP A 96 8.53 -3.44 -22.11
N PHE A 97 8.37 -4.29 -21.14
CA PHE A 97 7.19 -4.33 -20.29
C PHE A 97 7.51 -3.70 -18.95
N TYR A 98 6.62 -2.87 -18.47
CA TYR A 98 6.72 -2.25 -17.16
C TYR A 98 5.54 -2.67 -16.31
N ALA A 99 5.83 -3.12 -15.10
CA ALA A 99 4.82 -3.43 -14.12
C ALA A 99 4.84 -2.40 -13.00
N ASP A 100 3.67 -1.94 -12.60
CA ASP A 100 3.45 -1.11 -11.43
C ASP A 100 2.32 -1.68 -10.57
N MET A 101 2.36 -1.41 -9.28
CA MET A 101 1.33 -1.83 -8.34
C MET A 101 1.02 -0.72 -7.33
N ASN A 102 -0.27 -0.37 -7.25
CA ASN A 102 -0.79 0.57 -6.25
C ASN A 102 -1.63 -0.19 -5.23
N MET A 103 -0.95 -0.76 -4.24
CA MET A 103 -1.60 -1.58 -3.22
C MET A 103 -2.28 -0.74 -2.16
N GLN A 104 -3.49 -1.14 -1.78
CA GLN A 104 -4.25 -0.55 -0.69
C GLN A 104 -4.62 -1.65 0.29
N PHE A 105 -4.55 -1.35 1.57
CA PHE A 105 -4.96 -2.31 2.58
C PHE A 105 -5.52 -1.65 3.83
N GLY A 106 -6.37 -2.39 4.52
CA GLY A 106 -6.83 -2.08 5.86
C GLY A 106 -6.49 -3.21 6.79
N ASP A 107 -5.89 -2.89 7.93
CA ASP A 107 -5.47 -3.85 8.94
C ASP A 107 -5.96 -3.48 10.34
N VAL A 108 -5.95 -4.46 11.23
CA VAL A 108 -6.21 -4.30 12.66
C VAL A 108 -5.06 -4.94 13.40
N ASN A 109 -4.43 -4.14 14.27
CA ASN A 109 -3.22 -4.49 14.99
C ASN A 109 -3.40 -4.38 16.50
N LEU A 110 -2.82 -5.32 17.21
CA LEU A 110 -2.56 -5.20 18.63
C LEU A 110 -1.23 -4.46 18.82
N VAL A 111 -1.25 -3.35 19.55
CA VAL A 111 -0.08 -2.52 19.83
C VAL A 111 0.30 -2.70 21.28
N PHE A 112 1.58 -3.05 21.53
CA PHE A 112 2.14 -3.14 22.88
C PHE A 112 3.22 -2.07 23.05
N ARG A 113 3.02 -1.21 24.06
CA ARG A 113 3.94 -0.13 24.48
C ARG A 113 4.37 -0.38 25.90
N PRO A 114 5.60 -0.79 26.17
CA PRO A 114 6.09 -0.92 27.53
C PRO A 114 6.04 0.44 28.25
N THR A 115 5.60 0.44 29.49
CA THR A 115 5.59 1.64 30.33
C THR A 115 7.02 2.04 30.64
N MET A 116 7.47 3.15 30.05
CA MET A 116 8.83 3.68 30.23
C MET A 116 8.76 5.17 30.52
N GLU A 117 9.54 5.62 31.48
CA GLU A 117 9.73 7.04 31.72
C GLU A 117 10.68 7.62 30.66
N GLY A 118 10.29 8.74 30.01
CA GLY A 118 11.14 9.41 29.04
C GLY A 118 10.37 9.93 27.80
N LYS A 119 11.11 10.63 26.95
CA LYS A 119 10.55 11.21 25.72
C LYS A 119 10.41 10.22 24.56
N ALA A 120 11.14 9.10 24.62
CA ALA A 120 11.12 8.06 23.61
C ALA A 120 10.38 6.84 24.15
N ARG A 121 9.35 6.37 23.46
CA ARG A 121 8.53 5.21 23.85
C ARG A 121 8.57 4.18 22.72
N PRO A 122 9.32 3.09 22.87
CA PRO A 122 9.30 2.00 21.91
C PRO A 122 7.96 1.27 21.97
N TYR A 123 7.58 0.66 20.83
CA TYR A 123 6.40 -0.19 20.76
C TYR A 123 6.61 -1.30 19.74
N VAL A 124 5.82 -2.34 19.89
CA VAL A 124 5.69 -3.41 18.89
C VAL A 124 4.21 -3.58 18.54
N LEU A 125 3.97 -4.05 17.34
CA LEU A 125 2.62 -4.32 16.90
C LEU A 125 2.58 -5.59 16.04
N ALA A 126 1.42 -6.24 16.05
CA ALA A 126 1.17 -7.39 15.21
C ALA A 126 -0.32 -7.48 14.92
N GLY A 127 -0.66 -7.89 13.71
CA GLY A 127 -2.04 -7.97 13.29
C GLY A 127 -2.25 -8.62 11.95
N GLY A 128 -3.34 -8.24 11.31
CA GLY A 128 -3.67 -8.72 9.99
C GLY A 128 -4.77 -7.89 9.33
N GLY A 129 -4.88 -8.08 8.03
CA GLY A 129 -5.76 -7.24 7.25
C GLY A 129 -6.10 -7.80 5.88
N ILE A 130 -6.79 -6.97 5.12
CA ILE A 130 -7.23 -7.26 3.75
C ILE A 130 -6.46 -6.33 2.81
N TYR A 131 -5.80 -6.94 1.81
CA TYR A 131 -4.90 -6.28 0.86
C TYR A 131 -5.49 -6.33 -0.54
N TYR A 132 -5.78 -5.17 -1.11
CA TYR A 132 -6.16 -5.04 -2.51
C TYR A 132 -4.91 -4.70 -3.34
N ARG A 133 -4.57 -5.58 -4.30
CA ARG A 133 -3.34 -5.52 -5.10
C ARG A 133 -3.65 -5.42 -6.59
N PRO A 134 -3.93 -4.23 -7.14
CA PRO A 134 -4.01 -4.03 -8.59
C PRO A 134 -2.61 -3.92 -9.18
N VAL A 135 -2.31 -4.76 -10.15
CA VAL A 135 -1.09 -4.73 -10.96
C VAL A 135 -1.47 -4.34 -12.38
N THR A 136 -0.75 -3.38 -12.93
CA THR A 136 -0.91 -2.94 -14.32
C THR A 136 0.39 -3.18 -15.06
N VAL A 137 0.29 -3.84 -16.21
CA VAL A 137 1.42 -4.05 -17.12
C VAL A 137 1.24 -3.16 -18.32
N THR A 138 2.24 -2.32 -18.59
CA THR A 138 2.24 -1.38 -19.70
C THR A 138 3.43 -1.61 -20.62
N THR A 139 3.29 -1.19 -21.88
CA THR A 139 4.39 -1.12 -22.84
C THR A 139 4.47 0.28 -23.43
N PRO A 140 5.68 0.84 -23.64
CA PRO A 140 5.83 2.13 -24.27
C PRO A 140 5.33 2.08 -25.73
N GLY A 141 4.70 3.15 -26.14
CA GLY A 141 4.21 3.31 -27.50
C GLY A 141 4.27 4.76 -27.95
N VAL A 142 3.88 5.01 -29.18
CA VAL A 142 3.73 6.36 -29.70
C VAL A 142 2.28 6.54 -30.12
N GLY A 143 1.63 7.55 -29.56
CA GLY A 143 0.27 7.93 -29.89
C GLY A 143 0.23 9.31 -30.57
N TYR A 144 -0.77 9.53 -31.40
CA TYR A 144 -1.05 10.85 -31.94
C TYR A 144 -2.14 11.52 -31.10
N ILE A 145 -1.84 12.72 -30.59
CA ILE A 145 -2.83 13.56 -29.92
C ILE A 145 -3.20 14.70 -30.86
N PRO A 146 -4.49 14.87 -31.19
CA PRO A 146 -4.92 16.03 -31.94
C PRO A 146 -4.70 17.31 -31.12
N GLY A 147 -4.47 18.43 -31.80
CA GLY A 147 -4.36 19.72 -31.11
C GLY A 147 -5.63 20.02 -30.31
N PHE A 148 -5.46 20.48 -29.10
CA PHE A 148 -6.57 20.83 -28.20
C PHE A 148 -6.23 22.08 -27.40
N CYS A 149 -7.27 22.81 -26.94
CA CYS A 149 -7.12 23.89 -25.98
C CYS A 149 -7.61 23.44 -24.62
N ASP A 150 -6.77 23.59 -23.61
CA ASP A 150 -7.12 23.29 -22.22
C ASP A 150 -8.11 24.37 -21.72
N PRO A 151 -9.34 23.99 -21.34
CA PRO A 151 -10.34 24.95 -20.91
C PRO A 151 -10.07 25.58 -19.55
N TRP A 152 -9.21 24.98 -18.75
CA TRP A 152 -8.87 25.44 -17.40
C TRP A 152 -7.72 26.44 -17.40
N TRP A 153 -6.66 26.15 -18.19
CA TRP A 153 -5.46 26.97 -18.26
C TRP A 153 -5.46 27.95 -19.44
N TYR A 154 -6.47 27.88 -20.33
CA TYR A 154 -6.59 28.70 -21.55
C TYR A 154 -5.36 28.59 -22.46
N VAL A 155 -4.68 27.46 -22.46
CA VAL A 155 -3.52 27.21 -23.30
C VAL A 155 -3.87 26.19 -24.36
N CYS A 156 -3.47 26.51 -25.61
CA CYS A 156 -3.65 25.59 -26.73
C CYS A 156 -2.36 24.82 -27.01
N TYR A 157 -2.48 23.51 -27.13
CA TYR A 157 -1.38 22.61 -27.46
C TYR A 157 -1.52 22.19 -28.93
N PRO A 158 -0.43 22.27 -29.73
CA PRO A 158 -0.44 21.74 -31.08
C PRO A 158 -0.60 20.23 -31.05
N GLY A 159 -1.25 19.65 -32.03
CA GLY A 159 -1.30 18.19 -32.21
C GLY A 159 0.09 17.64 -32.54
N GLY A 160 0.33 16.39 -32.19
CA GLY A 160 1.62 15.75 -32.42
C GLY A 160 1.67 14.31 -31.96
N PHE A 161 2.77 13.66 -32.29
CA PHE A 161 3.10 12.37 -31.74
C PHE A 161 3.71 12.53 -30.33
N VAL A 162 3.16 11.79 -29.38
CA VAL A 162 3.62 11.78 -28.00
C VAL A 162 3.90 10.36 -27.54
N PRO A 163 4.86 10.17 -26.65
CA PRO A 163 5.04 8.89 -26.00
C PRO A 163 3.79 8.57 -25.16
N VAL A 164 3.23 7.39 -25.37
CA VAL A 164 2.07 6.88 -24.64
C VAL A 164 2.41 5.54 -24.00
N GLU A 165 1.70 5.21 -22.95
CA GLU A 165 1.80 3.90 -22.32
C GLU A 165 0.55 3.09 -22.68
N ASN A 166 0.76 1.99 -23.37
CA ASN A 166 -0.31 1.07 -23.71
C ASN A 166 -0.48 0.04 -22.60
N VAL A 167 -1.65 -0.04 -22.00
CA VAL A 167 -1.97 -1.08 -21.03
C VAL A 167 -2.14 -2.41 -21.75
N VAL A 168 -1.24 -3.33 -21.50
CA VAL A 168 -1.23 -4.68 -22.08
C VAL A 168 -2.06 -5.63 -21.23
N GLY A 169 -2.03 -5.46 -19.91
CA GLY A 169 -2.78 -6.28 -18.99
C GLY A 169 -3.01 -5.58 -17.66
N LYS A 170 -4.13 -5.89 -17.04
CA LYS A 170 -4.45 -5.47 -15.68
C LYS A 170 -5.02 -6.64 -14.91
N ARG A 171 -4.49 -6.85 -13.72
CA ARG A 171 -4.96 -7.90 -12.81
C ARG A 171 -5.05 -7.32 -11.40
N SER A 172 -6.07 -7.73 -10.66
CA SER A 172 -6.19 -7.38 -9.25
C SER A 172 -6.54 -8.61 -8.43
N SER A 173 -6.10 -8.62 -7.19
CA SER A 173 -6.51 -9.61 -6.18
C SER A 173 -6.83 -8.89 -4.87
N THR A 174 -7.70 -9.52 -4.09
CA THR A 174 -7.99 -9.11 -2.71
C THR A 174 -7.67 -10.30 -1.84
N ASP A 175 -6.66 -10.15 -1.01
CA ASP A 175 -6.05 -11.25 -0.28
C ASP A 175 -5.98 -10.90 1.20
N PHE A 176 -5.91 -11.93 2.04
CA PHE A 176 -5.64 -11.77 3.46
C PHE A 176 -4.14 -11.75 3.71
N GLY A 177 -3.70 -10.97 4.72
CA GLY A 177 -2.30 -10.92 5.15
C GLY A 177 -2.16 -10.68 6.63
N MET A 178 -0.95 -10.92 7.13
CA MET A 178 -0.54 -10.57 8.47
C MET A 178 0.61 -9.58 8.43
N ASP A 179 0.75 -8.83 9.50
CA ASP A 179 1.86 -7.91 9.68
C ASP A 179 2.37 -7.94 11.12
N PHE A 180 3.64 -7.62 11.25
CA PHE A 180 4.26 -7.34 12.54
C PHE A 180 5.31 -6.25 12.35
N GLY A 181 5.46 -5.42 13.39
CA GLY A 181 6.36 -4.29 13.31
C GLY A 181 6.82 -3.80 14.66
N ALA A 182 7.76 -2.90 14.59
CA ALA A 182 8.28 -2.18 15.75
C ALA A 182 8.48 -0.71 15.38
N GLY A 183 8.32 0.14 16.39
CA GLY A 183 8.51 1.57 16.23
C GLY A 183 8.90 2.25 17.53
N VAL A 184 9.10 3.54 17.40
CA VAL A 184 9.38 4.42 18.53
C VAL A 184 8.61 5.73 18.38
N ASP A 185 7.92 6.14 19.41
CA ASP A 185 7.26 7.44 19.54
C ASP A 185 8.18 8.42 20.27
N PHE A 186 8.37 9.62 19.73
CA PHE A 186 9.07 10.73 20.39
C PHE A 186 8.08 11.84 20.72
N THR A 187 7.92 12.17 21.99
CA THR A 187 7.05 13.26 22.41
C THR A 187 7.65 14.60 22.01
N LEU A 188 6.97 15.31 21.09
CA LEU A 188 7.32 16.64 20.62
C LEU A 188 6.63 17.73 21.45
N ALA A 189 5.35 17.52 21.73
CA ALA A 189 4.50 18.41 22.52
C ALA A 189 3.51 17.56 23.34
N GLU A 190 2.74 18.18 24.22
CA GLU A 190 1.80 17.53 25.13
C GLU A 190 0.86 16.56 24.41
N ASN A 191 0.44 16.90 23.18
CA ASN A 191 -0.51 16.11 22.38
C ASN A 191 0.03 15.62 21.05
N VAL A 192 1.33 15.80 20.76
CA VAL A 192 1.91 15.46 19.47
C VAL A 192 3.16 14.61 19.67
N ARG A 193 3.19 13.46 19.02
CA ARG A 193 4.32 12.55 19.01
C ARG A 193 4.78 12.32 17.57
N LEU A 194 6.08 12.33 17.35
CA LEU A 194 6.71 11.88 16.11
C LEU A 194 6.94 10.38 16.24
N TYR A 195 6.53 9.58 15.26
CA TYR A 195 6.81 8.16 15.28
C TYR A 195 7.67 7.73 14.09
N PHE A 196 8.47 6.71 14.33
CA PHE A 196 9.22 5.95 13.33
C PHE A 196 8.82 4.50 13.48
N GLU A 197 8.44 3.87 12.39
CA GLU A 197 7.94 2.50 12.39
C GLU A 197 8.50 1.72 11.20
N ALA A 198 8.89 0.49 11.43
CA ALA A 198 9.20 -0.50 10.40
C ALA A 198 8.26 -1.68 10.59
N ARG A 199 7.56 -2.07 9.52
CA ARG A 199 6.53 -3.11 9.58
C ARG A 199 6.74 -4.11 8.45
N TYR A 200 6.80 -5.39 8.77
CA TYR A 200 6.86 -6.46 7.79
C TYR A 200 5.46 -7.00 7.52
N HIS A 201 5.09 -7.08 6.25
CA HIS A 201 3.82 -7.63 5.81
C HIS A 201 4.03 -8.91 5.01
N TYR A 202 3.18 -9.90 5.29
CA TYR A 202 3.09 -11.14 4.55
C TYR A 202 1.66 -11.36 4.07
N ILE A 203 1.47 -11.48 2.74
CA ILE A 203 0.17 -11.65 2.10
C ILE A 203 0.08 -13.05 1.49
N TRP A 204 -0.98 -13.78 1.80
CA TRP A 204 -1.29 -15.06 1.16
C TRP A 204 -2.00 -14.80 -0.16
N GLY A 205 -1.26 -14.97 -1.26
CA GLY A 205 -1.79 -14.76 -2.59
C GLY A 205 -2.49 -15.99 -3.15
N PRO A 206 -3.28 -15.79 -4.22
CA PRO A 206 -3.96 -16.88 -4.91
C PRO A 206 -2.98 -17.80 -5.63
N GLU A 207 -3.42 -19.04 -5.87
CA GLU A 207 -2.70 -19.97 -6.73
C GLU A 207 -2.89 -19.58 -8.20
N VAL A 208 -1.81 -19.46 -8.93
CA VAL A 208 -1.79 -19.09 -10.33
C VAL A 208 -1.10 -20.16 -11.13
N LYS A 209 -1.69 -20.58 -12.26
CA LYS A 209 -1.06 -21.49 -13.22
C LYS A 209 0.06 -20.75 -13.95
N THR A 210 1.28 -21.27 -13.88
CA THR A 210 2.48 -20.63 -14.40
C THR A 210 2.86 -21.07 -15.81
N SER A 211 2.27 -22.14 -16.32
CA SER A 211 2.57 -22.64 -17.67
C SER A 211 1.34 -22.66 -18.57
N VAL A 212 1.56 -22.46 -19.86
CA VAL A 212 0.51 -22.62 -20.89
C VAL A 212 0.00 -24.07 -20.94
N ALA A 213 0.82 -25.03 -20.54
CA ALA A 213 0.46 -26.46 -20.43
C ALA A 213 -0.31 -26.78 -19.15
N GLY A 214 -0.39 -25.87 -18.21
CA GLY A 214 -1.34 -25.90 -17.08
C GLY A 214 -1.03 -26.86 -15.93
N THR A 215 0.18 -27.39 -15.85
CA THR A 215 0.56 -28.37 -14.81
C THR A 215 1.21 -27.75 -13.57
N ASP A 216 1.87 -26.61 -13.71
CA ASP A 216 2.56 -25.96 -12.59
C ASP A 216 1.73 -24.84 -12.00
N THR A 217 1.55 -24.88 -10.67
CA THR A 217 0.89 -23.83 -9.91
C THR A 217 1.89 -23.14 -8.98
N LYS A 218 1.87 -21.81 -8.93
CA LYS A 218 2.64 -21.01 -7.98
C LYS A 218 1.69 -20.13 -7.17
N LYS A 219 1.95 -20.02 -5.86
CA LYS A 219 1.24 -19.07 -5.00
C LYS A 219 1.83 -17.68 -5.19
N ALA A 220 0.99 -16.71 -5.50
CA ALA A 220 1.38 -15.31 -5.67
C ALA A 220 1.44 -14.58 -4.32
N ASN A 221 2.23 -15.12 -3.39
CA ASN A 221 2.42 -14.49 -2.08
C ASN A 221 3.11 -13.14 -2.22
N GLY A 222 2.83 -12.23 -1.27
CA GLY A 222 3.42 -10.90 -1.22
C GLY A 222 4.19 -10.67 0.07
N GLN A 223 5.38 -10.05 -0.04
CA GLN A 223 6.18 -9.66 1.13
C GLN A 223 6.75 -8.27 0.89
N PHE A 224 6.60 -7.38 1.86
CA PHE A 224 7.14 -6.03 1.77
C PHE A 224 7.38 -5.43 3.16
N LEU A 225 8.25 -4.43 3.22
CA LEU A 225 8.69 -3.76 4.43
C LEU A 225 8.56 -2.24 4.27
N PRO A 226 7.46 -1.61 4.66
CA PRO A 226 7.38 -0.17 4.80
C PRO A 226 8.19 0.32 6.01
N ILE A 227 8.91 1.40 5.80
CA ILE A 227 9.49 2.24 6.85
C ILE A 227 8.75 3.57 6.81
N THR A 228 8.10 3.92 7.89
CA THR A 228 7.18 5.05 7.99
C THR A 228 7.64 6.03 9.05
N VAL A 229 7.50 7.30 8.74
CA VAL A 229 7.65 8.43 9.67
C VAL A 229 6.36 9.21 9.67
N GLY A 230 5.87 9.59 10.83
CA GLY A 230 4.61 10.31 10.91
C GLY A 230 4.36 10.98 12.25
N LEU A 231 3.18 11.55 12.36
CA LEU A 231 2.70 12.21 13.56
C LEU A 231 1.55 11.40 14.18
N ARG A 232 1.53 11.38 15.51
CA ARG A 232 0.49 10.78 16.33
C ARG A 232 -0.03 11.81 17.31
N PHE A 233 -1.36 11.96 17.36
CA PHE A 233 -2.07 12.98 18.12
C PHE A 233 -2.86 12.38 19.26
#